data_5f5b770a46d3e05e016301875ef7c648
#
_entry.id   5f5b770a46d3e05e016301875ef7c648
#
_cell.length_a   1.000
_cell.length_b   1.000
_cell.length_c   1.000
_cell.angle_alpha   90.00
_cell.angle_beta   90.00
_cell.angle_gamma   90.00
#
_symmetry.space_group_name_H-M   'P 1'
#
loop_
_entity.id
_entity.type
_entity.pdbx_description
1 polymer ?
#
loop_
_entity_poly.entity_id
_entity_poly.type
_entity_poly.pdbx_seq_one_letter_code
_entity_poly.pdbx_strand_id
1 'polypeptide(L)'
;MQLEIIYNQRQKNKGNKCINDWDYGTNCMELNNKCVLPFGKQVGFVKDVPAFSNCDNEVIAKDSNLVLIQDKKPIITGMKWQCVEFARRYLITKLGVSFKDVDSAEEIWYLHHVNSIKNNKKHILKSYMNGIFNDNTNMPREHDIIIWAKHDPNIPYGHIAIILRVDNEQIFIGEQNWYNGDWCHETYSRILRLKRGLGNSLEIIDNEHKILGWMRVIL
;
A
#
# COMPACT_ATOMS: atom_id res chain seq x y z
N MET A 1 -26.56 -9.18 -11.92
CA MET A 1 -27.73 -8.91 -11.03
C MET A 1 -27.46 -9.21 -9.55
N GLN A 2 -26.77 -10.27 -9.17
CA GLN A 2 -26.43 -10.52 -7.74
C GLN A 2 -25.32 -9.62 -7.17
N LEU A 3 -24.36 -9.19 -7.97
CA LEU A 3 -23.28 -8.27 -7.55
C LEU A 3 -23.75 -6.82 -7.33
N GLU A 4 -24.73 -6.35 -8.08
CA GLU A 4 -25.32 -5.01 -7.90
C GLU A 4 -26.17 -4.89 -6.63
N ILE A 5 -26.81 -5.96 -6.19
CA ILE A 5 -27.62 -5.97 -4.97
C ILE A 5 -26.76 -5.88 -3.73
N ILE A 6 -25.57 -6.50 -3.72
CA ILE A 6 -24.59 -6.42 -2.64
C ILE A 6 -23.96 -5.01 -2.59
N TYR A 7 -23.76 -4.37 -3.73
CA TYR A 7 -23.24 -3.01 -3.85
C TYR A 7 -24.18 -1.97 -3.19
N ASN A 8 -25.47 -2.07 -3.45
CA ASN A 8 -26.46 -1.11 -2.96
C ASN A 8 -26.79 -1.25 -1.45
N GLN A 9 -26.59 -2.42 -0.84
CA GLN A 9 -26.78 -2.61 0.60
C GLN A 9 -25.63 -2.06 1.44
N ARG A 10 -24.40 -2.00 0.89
CA ARG A 10 -23.22 -1.43 1.60
C ARG A 10 -23.21 0.08 1.68
N GLN A 11 -23.88 0.78 0.74
CA GLN A 11 -23.93 2.25 0.74
C GLN A 11 -24.78 2.84 1.89
N LYS A 12 -25.70 2.07 2.48
CA LYS A 12 -26.62 2.58 3.51
C LYS A 12 -26.03 2.68 4.91
N ASN A 13 -24.85 2.10 5.17
CA ASN A 13 -24.24 2.06 6.53
C ASN A 13 -22.96 2.89 6.67
N LYS A 14 -22.58 3.73 5.72
CA LYS A 14 -21.37 4.57 5.81
C LYS A 14 -21.70 5.98 6.30
N GLY A 15 -21.87 6.13 7.62
CA GLY A 15 -21.90 7.41 8.31
C GLY A 15 -20.52 7.94 8.75
N ASN A 16 -19.43 7.26 8.42
CA ASN A 16 -18.09 7.68 8.83
C ASN A 16 -17.40 8.42 7.69
N LYS A 17 -17.33 9.73 7.84
CA LYS A 17 -16.54 10.62 7.00
C LYS A 17 -15.05 10.24 7.13
N CYS A 18 -14.41 9.87 6.05
CA CYS A 18 -12.95 9.81 6.00
C CYS A 18 -12.40 11.21 6.21
N ILE A 19 -11.64 11.35 7.25
CA ILE A 19 -10.91 12.58 7.55
C ILE A 19 -9.58 12.44 6.76
N ASN A 20 -9.26 13.46 5.97
CA ASN A 20 -7.92 13.56 5.37
C ASN A 20 -6.91 13.61 6.51
N ASP A 21 -5.72 13.04 6.36
CA ASP A 21 -4.61 13.12 7.34
C ASP A 21 -4.21 14.55 7.74
N TRP A 22 -4.95 15.53 7.28
CA TRP A 22 -4.80 16.97 7.57
C TRP A 22 -5.58 17.42 8.80
N ASP A 23 -6.65 16.72 9.13
CA ASP A 23 -7.43 16.97 10.31
C ASP A 23 -7.11 15.88 11.33
N TYR A 24 -6.43 16.24 12.39
CA TYR A 24 -6.25 15.42 13.58
C TYR A 24 -7.61 14.87 14.01
N GLY A 25 -7.85 13.63 13.68
CA GLY A 25 -9.09 12.93 13.98
C GLY A 25 -8.83 11.50 14.41
N THR A 26 -8.19 11.34 15.54
CA THR A 26 -8.34 10.18 16.42
C THR A 26 -9.83 9.92 16.64
N ASN A 27 -10.44 9.02 15.88
CA ASN A 27 -11.71 8.41 16.31
C ASN A 27 -12.08 7.23 15.39
N CYS A 28 -11.19 6.23 15.32
CA CYS A 28 -11.55 4.85 15.05
C CYS A 28 -10.99 3.98 16.19
N MET A 29 -11.03 4.48 17.42
CA MET A 29 -10.61 3.72 18.59
C MET A 29 -11.76 3.56 19.56
N GLU A 30 -11.90 2.36 19.95
CA GLU A 30 -12.40 1.70 21.14
C GLU A 30 -13.38 0.59 20.80
N LEU A 31 -12.83 -0.53 20.40
CA LEU A 31 -13.47 -1.79 20.67
C LEU A 31 -12.49 -2.63 21.49
N ASN A 32 -12.91 -3.04 22.68
CA ASN A 32 -12.20 -3.93 23.61
C ASN A 32 -11.96 -5.34 23.06
N ASN A 33 -11.77 -5.49 21.76
CA ASN A 33 -11.34 -6.68 21.07
C ASN A 33 -10.00 -6.41 20.41
N LYS A 34 -9.06 -7.33 20.55
CA LYS A 34 -7.73 -7.28 19.94
C LYS A 34 -7.71 -7.00 18.44
N CYS A 35 -8.81 -7.19 17.71
CA CYS A 35 -8.94 -6.97 16.28
C CYS A 35 -9.77 -5.74 15.98
N VAL A 36 -9.27 -4.83 15.12
CA VAL A 36 -10.08 -3.76 14.52
C VAL A 36 -11.16 -4.39 13.62
N LEU A 37 -10.76 -5.30 12.74
CA LEU A 37 -11.64 -6.17 11.97
C LEU A 37 -11.08 -7.60 11.96
N PRO A 38 -11.94 -8.63 11.82
CA PRO A 38 -11.48 -10.02 11.78
C PRO A 38 -10.38 -10.24 10.73
N PHE A 39 -9.40 -11.07 11.08
CA PHE A 39 -8.33 -11.48 10.17
C PHE A 39 -8.88 -12.01 8.85
N GLY A 40 -8.38 -11.51 7.73
CA GLY A 40 -8.79 -11.90 6.38
C GLY A 40 -10.10 -11.27 5.91
N LYS A 41 -10.75 -10.38 6.70
CA LYS A 41 -11.87 -9.60 6.19
C LYS A 41 -11.36 -8.59 5.17
N GLN A 42 -12.01 -8.53 3.99
CA GLN A 42 -11.69 -7.53 2.98
C GLN A 42 -11.98 -6.12 3.51
N VAL A 43 -10.99 -5.23 3.41
CA VAL A 43 -11.05 -3.83 3.89
C VAL A 43 -11.16 -2.81 2.75
N GLY A 44 -10.75 -3.19 1.56
CA GLY A 44 -10.81 -2.36 0.36
C GLY A 44 -10.34 -3.13 -0.86
N PHE A 45 -10.27 -2.47 -2.01
CA PHE A 45 -9.69 -3.06 -3.22
C PHE A 45 -9.20 -1.99 -4.19
N VAL A 46 -8.20 -2.33 -4.96
CA VAL A 46 -7.66 -1.48 -6.02
C VAL A 46 -7.63 -2.25 -7.31
N LYS A 47 -8.37 -1.80 -8.32
CA LYS A 47 -8.32 -2.40 -9.65
C LYS A 47 -8.35 -3.95 -9.56
N ASP A 48 -9.30 -4.49 -8.86
CA ASP A 48 -9.51 -5.93 -8.61
C ASP A 48 -8.47 -6.62 -7.70
N VAL A 49 -7.58 -5.88 -7.05
CA VAL A 49 -6.68 -6.40 -6.03
C VAL A 49 -7.25 -6.08 -4.65
N PRO A 50 -7.86 -7.04 -3.94
CA PRO A 50 -8.44 -6.81 -2.62
C PRO A 50 -7.35 -6.59 -1.57
N ALA A 51 -7.63 -5.76 -0.57
CA ALA A 51 -6.86 -5.65 0.66
C ALA A 51 -7.63 -6.32 1.81
N PHE A 52 -6.91 -6.89 2.77
CA PHE A 52 -7.49 -7.66 3.86
C PHE A 52 -6.97 -7.20 5.21
N SER A 53 -7.80 -7.29 6.24
CA SER A 53 -7.43 -7.01 7.61
C SER A 53 -6.43 -8.04 8.15
N ASN A 54 -5.37 -7.56 8.80
CA ASN A 54 -4.46 -8.38 9.59
C ASN A 54 -4.92 -8.56 11.05
N CYS A 55 -6.13 -8.12 11.39
CA CYS A 55 -6.68 -8.06 12.74
C CYS A 55 -6.09 -6.89 13.55
N ASP A 56 -4.82 -6.92 13.82
CA ASP A 56 -4.01 -5.84 14.39
C ASP A 56 -2.58 -5.88 13.83
N ASN A 57 -1.74 -4.93 14.24
CA ASN A 57 -0.39 -4.80 13.69
C ASN A 57 0.60 -5.84 14.26
N GLU A 58 0.25 -6.57 15.32
CA GLU A 58 1.10 -7.56 15.97
C GLU A 58 0.87 -8.97 15.43
N VAL A 59 -0.23 -9.19 14.70
CA VAL A 59 -0.54 -10.52 14.18
C VAL A 59 0.42 -10.90 13.07
N ILE A 60 1.12 -12.00 13.27
CA ILE A 60 1.99 -12.65 12.31
C ILE A 60 1.37 -13.99 11.92
N ALA A 61 0.79 -14.05 10.71
CA ALA A 61 0.20 -15.27 10.20
C ALA A 61 1.29 -16.32 9.91
N LYS A 62 0.96 -17.59 10.18
CA LYS A 62 1.83 -18.71 9.79
C LYS A 62 1.75 -19.01 8.29
N ASP A 63 0.65 -18.62 7.64
CA ASP A 63 0.36 -18.94 6.25
C ASP A 63 0.78 -17.82 5.31
N SER A 64 1.30 -18.20 4.15
CA SER A 64 1.51 -17.29 3.02
C SER A 64 0.25 -17.19 2.17
N ASN A 65 0.08 -16.03 1.53
CA ASN A 65 -0.89 -15.84 0.45
C ASN A 65 -0.24 -16.16 -0.90
N LEU A 66 -1.09 -16.45 -1.87
CA LEU A 66 -0.66 -16.75 -3.24
C LEU A 66 -1.65 -16.16 -4.25
N VAL A 67 -1.18 -15.91 -5.47
CA VAL A 67 -2.01 -15.57 -6.63
C VAL A 67 -1.93 -16.64 -7.68
N LEU A 68 -3.05 -16.85 -8.36
CA LEU A 68 -3.15 -17.71 -9.52
C LEU A 68 -3.08 -16.80 -10.77
N ILE A 69 -2.08 -17.00 -11.58
CA ILE A 69 -1.96 -16.36 -12.89
C ILE A 69 -2.21 -17.46 -13.92
N GLN A 70 -3.04 -17.16 -14.93
CA GLN A 70 -3.34 -18.12 -15.99
C GLN A 70 -2.06 -18.74 -16.55
N ASP A 71 -2.07 -20.06 -16.73
CA ASP A 71 -0.96 -20.86 -17.24
C ASP A 71 0.34 -20.82 -16.40
N LYS A 72 0.25 -20.39 -15.13
CA LYS A 72 1.38 -20.36 -14.20
C LYS A 72 1.10 -21.20 -12.95
N LYS A 73 2.19 -21.68 -12.33
CA LYS A 73 2.10 -22.22 -10.96
C LYS A 73 1.68 -21.09 -10.01
N PRO A 74 0.96 -21.42 -8.93
CA PRO A 74 0.66 -20.44 -7.87
C PRO A 74 1.92 -19.71 -7.44
N ILE A 75 1.83 -18.37 -7.34
CA ILE A 75 2.95 -17.52 -6.96
C ILE A 75 2.70 -17.03 -5.54
N ILE A 76 3.61 -17.35 -4.63
CA ILE A 76 3.56 -16.88 -3.25
C ILE A 76 3.79 -15.36 -3.23
N THR A 77 2.87 -14.63 -2.60
CA THR A 77 2.94 -13.16 -2.48
C THR A 77 3.52 -12.70 -1.16
N GLY A 78 3.50 -13.54 -0.14
CA GLY A 78 4.07 -13.28 1.17
C GLY A 78 3.14 -13.68 2.30
N MET A 79 3.50 -13.29 3.49
CA MET A 79 2.77 -13.58 4.72
C MET A 79 1.42 -12.85 4.74
N LYS A 80 0.31 -13.58 4.99
CA LYS A 80 -1.03 -12.99 5.16
C LYS A 80 -1.03 -12.09 6.40
N TRP A 81 -1.57 -10.98 6.42
CA TRP A 81 -2.02 -9.97 5.47
C TRP A 81 -1.14 -8.75 5.66
N GLN A 82 0.17 -8.95 5.45
CA GLN A 82 1.19 -7.94 5.65
C GLN A 82 1.20 -6.91 4.48
N CYS A 83 1.73 -5.73 4.74
CA CYS A 83 1.86 -4.67 3.74
C CYS A 83 2.72 -5.09 2.53
N VAL A 84 3.81 -5.80 2.78
CA VAL A 84 4.72 -6.33 1.74
C VAL A 84 4.00 -7.34 0.84
N GLU A 85 3.16 -8.19 1.41
CA GLU A 85 2.32 -9.14 0.68
C GLU A 85 1.40 -8.43 -0.30
N PHE A 86 0.66 -7.41 0.18
CA PHE A 86 -0.25 -6.63 -0.64
C PHE A 86 0.46 -5.95 -1.81
N ALA A 87 1.58 -5.28 -1.53
CA ALA A 87 2.36 -4.59 -2.55
C ALA A 87 2.89 -5.57 -3.61
N ARG A 88 3.43 -6.72 -3.20
CA ARG A 88 3.90 -7.75 -4.12
C ARG A 88 2.76 -8.31 -4.96
N ARG A 89 1.62 -8.64 -4.34
CA ARG A 89 0.42 -9.12 -5.04
C ARG A 89 -0.09 -8.11 -6.05
N TYR A 90 -0.10 -6.82 -5.69
CA TYR A 90 -0.46 -5.75 -6.61
C TYR A 90 0.48 -5.70 -7.82
N LEU A 91 1.80 -5.68 -7.61
CA LEU A 91 2.79 -5.61 -8.68
C LEU A 91 2.72 -6.84 -9.60
N ILE A 92 2.51 -8.03 -9.05
CA ILE A 92 2.31 -9.25 -9.83
C ILE A 92 1.07 -9.14 -10.70
N THR A 93 -0.04 -8.72 -10.11
CA THR A 93 -1.35 -8.70 -10.80
C THR A 93 -1.43 -7.58 -11.83
N LYS A 94 -0.86 -6.42 -11.55
CA LYS A 94 -1.00 -5.22 -12.41
C LYS A 94 0.14 -4.99 -13.36
N LEU A 95 1.37 -5.33 -12.95
CA LEU A 95 2.57 -5.08 -13.76
C LEU A 95 3.27 -6.37 -14.21
N GLY A 96 2.85 -7.53 -13.74
CA GLY A 96 3.47 -8.80 -14.10
C GLY A 96 4.90 -8.95 -13.58
N VAL A 97 5.24 -8.26 -12.49
CA VAL A 97 6.58 -8.28 -11.89
C VAL A 97 6.54 -8.55 -10.39
N SER A 98 7.64 -9.03 -9.83
CA SER A 98 7.80 -9.23 -8.39
C SER A 98 9.19 -8.84 -7.94
N PHE A 99 9.30 -8.29 -6.74
CA PHE A 99 10.57 -8.16 -6.04
C PHE A 99 10.89 -9.43 -5.25
N LYS A 100 12.19 -9.62 -4.93
CA LYS A 100 12.66 -10.77 -4.12
C LYS A 100 12.06 -10.72 -2.71
N ASP A 101 12.18 -11.83 -1.98
CA ASP A 101 11.81 -11.84 -0.57
C ASP A 101 12.69 -10.89 0.24
N VAL A 102 12.08 -10.27 1.24
CA VAL A 102 12.66 -9.30 2.15
C VAL A 102 12.13 -9.56 3.56
N ASP A 103 12.93 -9.26 4.57
CA ASP A 103 12.56 -9.43 5.96
C ASP A 103 11.77 -8.23 6.51
N SER A 104 11.79 -7.11 5.79
CA SER A 104 11.08 -5.89 6.18
C SER A 104 10.70 -5.03 4.96
N ALA A 105 9.69 -4.19 5.12
CA ALA A 105 9.25 -3.27 4.07
C ALA A 105 10.35 -2.26 3.69
N GLU A 106 11.12 -1.78 4.67
CA GLU A 106 12.23 -0.85 4.40
C GLU A 106 13.30 -1.44 3.50
N GLU A 107 13.55 -2.76 3.56
CA GLU A 107 14.58 -3.40 2.72
C GLU A 107 14.28 -3.31 1.23
N ILE A 108 13.01 -3.12 0.86
CA ILE A 108 12.63 -2.91 -0.54
C ILE A 108 13.28 -1.64 -1.10
N TRP A 109 13.52 -0.62 -0.25
CA TRP A 109 14.19 0.62 -0.64
C TRP A 109 15.58 0.41 -1.24
N TYR A 110 16.26 -0.64 -0.84
CA TYR A 110 17.62 -0.98 -1.30
C TYR A 110 17.64 -1.95 -2.49
N LEU A 111 16.47 -2.32 -3.01
CA LEU A 111 16.38 -3.15 -4.21
C LEU A 111 16.56 -2.29 -5.46
N HIS A 112 17.28 -2.82 -6.44
CA HIS A 112 17.53 -2.12 -7.71
C HIS A 112 16.75 -2.71 -8.89
N HIS A 113 16.08 -3.84 -8.69
CA HIS A 113 15.32 -4.51 -9.75
C HIS A 113 14.17 -5.36 -9.21
N VAL A 114 13.21 -5.58 -10.09
CA VAL A 114 12.14 -6.57 -9.97
C VAL A 114 12.25 -7.56 -11.12
N ASN A 115 11.68 -8.74 -10.96
CA ASN A 115 11.69 -9.77 -11.99
C ASN A 115 10.32 -9.91 -12.66
N SER A 116 10.29 -10.00 -13.97
CA SER A 116 9.09 -10.36 -14.72
C SER A 116 8.62 -11.76 -14.34
N ILE A 117 7.33 -11.89 -14.01
CA ILE A 117 6.70 -13.19 -13.75
C ILE A 117 6.68 -14.06 -15.01
N LYS A 118 6.62 -13.45 -16.19
CA LYS A 118 6.51 -14.18 -17.46
C LYS A 118 7.78 -14.91 -17.84
N ASN A 119 8.94 -14.26 -17.73
CA ASN A 119 10.20 -14.76 -18.28
C ASN A 119 11.43 -14.52 -17.38
N ASN A 120 11.20 -14.09 -16.15
CA ASN A 120 12.24 -13.76 -15.17
C ASN A 120 13.22 -12.65 -15.60
N LYS A 121 12.87 -11.86 -16.63
CA LYS A 121 13.67 -10.70 -17.04
C LYS A 121 13.69 -9.67 -15.91
N LYS A 122 14.87 -9.10 -15.65
CA LYS A 122 15.05 -8.02 -14.69
C LYS A 122 14.58 -6.69 -15.28
N HIS A 123 13.80 -5.95 -14.50
CA HIS A 123 13.41 -4.58 -14.77
C HIS A 123 13.95 -3.69 -13.65
N ILE A 124 14.36 -2.48 -13.97
CA ILE A 124 14.89 -1.54 -12.98
C ILE A 124 13.79 -1.16 -12.01
N LEU A 125 14.11 -1.15 -10.72
CA LEU A 125 13.32 -0.55 -9.66
C LEU A 125 14.05 0.72 -9.22
N LYS A 126 13.61 1.88 -9.72
CA LYS A 126 14.27 3.17 -9.51
C LYS A 126 13.68 3.86 -8.29
N SER A 127 14.54 4.25 -7.34
CA SER A 127 14.16 5.01 -6.15
C SER A 127 14.25 6.52 -6.40
N TYR A 128 13.33 7.27 -5.78
CA TYR A 128 13.26 8.73 -5.75
C TYR A 128 13.13 9.16 -4.29
N MET A 129 14.17 9.81 -3.77
CA MET A 129 14.25 10.18 -2.37
C MET A 129 13.27 11.30 -2.03
N ASN A 130 12.59 11.18 -0.91
CA ASN A 130 11.62 12.15 -0.42
C ASN A 130 12.29 13.49 -0.04
N GLY A 131 11.64 14.61 -0.35
CA GLY A 131 12.13 15.95 0.01
C GLY A 131 13.31 16.47 -0.83
N ILE A 132 13.80 15.73 -1.82
CA ILE A 132 14.92 16.13 -2.68
C ILE A 132 14.39 16.72 -3.98
N PHE A 133 15.26 17.52 -4.64
CA PHE A 133 15.03 18.04 -5.98
C PHE A 133 14.58 16.94 -6.94
N ASN A 134 13.45 17.15 -7.54
CA ASN A 134 12.91 16.28 -8.57
C ASN A 134 12.64 17.11 -9.82
N ASP A 135 13.19 16.68 -10.94
CA ASP A 135 12.73 17.19 -12.22
C ASP A 135 11.29 16.72 -12.49
N ASN A 136 10.63 17.30 -13.48
CA ASN A 136 9.24 16.94 -13.80
C ASN A 136 9.07 15.48 -14.20
N THR A 137 10.15 14.74 -14.48
CA THR A 137 10.12 13.31 -14.83
C THR A 137 10.01 12.40 -13.62
N ASN A 138 10.28 12.93 -12.42
CA ASN A 138 10.38 12.19 -11.18
C ASN A 138 9.11 12.30 -10.29
N MET A 139 8.08 13.01 -10.75
CA MET A 139 6.81 13.11 -10.03
C MET A 139 6.29 11.71 -9.63
N PRO A 140 5.81 11.54 -8.38
CA PRO A 140 5.09 10.34 -8.01
C PRO A 140 3.94 10.10 -8.99
N ARG A 141 3.67 8.85 -9.32
CA ARG A 141 2.59 8.47 -10.24
C ARG A 141 1.98 7.12 -9.88
N GLU A 142 0.90 6.82 -10.53
CA GLU A 142 0.25 5.51 -10.39
C GLU A 142 1.22 4.35 -10.60
N HIS A 143 1.06 3.31 -9.78
CA HIS A 143 1.91 2.12 -9.67
C HIS A 143 3.28 2.33 -8.99
N ASP A 144 3.67 3.54 -8.63
CA ASP A 144 4.82 3.72 -7.76
C ASP A 144 4.51 3.15 -6.36
N ILE A 145 5.54 2.69 -5.67
CA ILE A 145 5.44 2.22 -4.29
C ILE A 145 6.10 3.23 -3.35
N ILE A 146 5.44 3.55 -2.24
CA ILE A 146 6.00 4.41 -1.19
C ILE A 146 6.60 3.52 -0.12
N ILE A 147 7.78 3.91 0.41
CA ILE A 147 8.46 3.18 1.47
C ILE A 147 8.65 4.10 2.68
N TRP A 148 8.21 3.62 3.84
CA TRP A 148 8.49 4.24 5.14
C TRP A 148 9.69 3.59 5.81
N ALA A 149 10.49 4.40 6.49
CA ALA A 149 11.59 3.93 7.33
C ALA A 149 11.08 3.16 8.54
N LYS A 150 11.89 2.24 9.05
CA LYS A 150 11.66 1.62 10.36
C LYS A 150 11.62 2.67 11.44
N HIS A 151 10.70 2.51 12.39
CA HIS A 151 10.54 3.39 13.54
C HIS A 151 9.99 2.60 14.73
N ASP A 152 10.88 2.25 15.65
CA ASP A 152 10.51 1.53 16.88
C ASP A 152 9.76 2.46 17.86
N PRO A 153 8.74 1.97 18.57
CA PRO A 153 8.14 0.64 18.41
C PRO A 153 7.01 0.58 17.36
N ASN A 154 6.66 1.71 16.73
CA ASN A 154 5.39 1.86 15.99
C ASN A 154 5.35 1.07 14.69
N ILE A 155 6.42 1.18 13.87
CA ILE A 155 6.55 0.45 12.59
C ILE A 155 7.95 -0.19 12.49
N PRO A 156 8.24 -1.23 13.31
CA PRO A 156 9.60 -1.79 13.44
C PRO A 156 10.14 -2.41 12.15
N TYR A 157 9.28 -2.72 11.20
CA TYR A 157 9.64 -3.27 9.88
C TYR A 157 9.56 -2.23 8.75
N GLY A 158 9.26 -0.95 9.09
CA GLY A 158 8.84 0.03 8.09
C GLY A 158 7.48 -0.29 7.50
N HIS A 159 7.10 0.41 6.44
CA HIS A 159 5.82 0.20 5.76
C HIS A 159 5.95 0.40 4.25
N ILE A 160 4.99 -0.15 3.49
CA ILE A 160 4.89 -0.01 2.05
C ILE A 160 3.43 0.21 1.63
N ALA A 161 3.21 1.14 0.72
CA ALA A 161 1.93 1.37 0.07
C ALA A 161 2.10 1.54 -1.44
N ILE A 162 1.00 1.43 -2.18
CA ILE A 162 0.92 1.66 -3.63
C ILE A 162 0.33 3.03 -3.89
N ILE A 163 0.95 3.83 -4.76
CA ILE A 163 0.32 5.04 -5.30
C ILE A 163 -0.70 4.64 -6.34
N LEU A 164 -1.94 5.05 -6.12
CA LEU A 164 -3.08 4.74 -6.98
C LEU A 164 -3.42 5.88 -7.92
N ARG A 165 -3.24 7.10 -7.44
CA ARG A 165 -3.49 8.34 -8.16
C ARG A 165 -2.76 9.49 -7.48
N VAL A 166 -2.31 10.44 -8.28
CA VAL A 166 -1.82 11.74 -7.81
C VAL A 166 -2.71 12.81 -8.42
N ASP A 167 -3.22 13.69 -7.60
CA ASP A 167 -4.12 14.78 -8.00
C ASP A 167 -3.73 16.05 -7.25
N ASN A 168 -3.18 17.03 -7.98
CA ASN A 168 -2.63 18.27 -7.42
C ASN A 168 -1.61 18.00 -6.29
N GLU A 169 -1.99 18.28 -5.05
CA GLU A 169 -1.19 18.07 -3.83
C GLU A 169 -1.60 16.83 -3.03
N GLN A 170 -2.37 15.93 -3.64
CA GLN A 170 -2.89 14.72 -2.99
C GLN A 170 -2.36 13.47 -3.64
N ILE A 171 -1.98 12.50 -2.83
CA ILE A 171 -1.58 11.16 -3.24
C ILE A 171 -2.55 10.17 -2.61
N PHE A 172 -3.31 9.48 -3.45
CA PHE A 172 -4.23 8.43 -3.03
C PHE A 172 -3.46 7.11 -3.01
N ILE A 173 -3.48 6.43 -1.87
CA ILE A 173 -2.71 5.19 -1.69
C ILE A 173 -3.60 4.00 -1.37
N GLY A 174 -3.10 2.81 -1.71
CA GLY A 174 -3.63 1.53 -1.26
C GLY A 174 -2.58 0.80 -0.44
N GLU A 175 -2.98 0.30 0.72
CA GLU A 175 -2.08 -0.35 1.67
C GLU A 175 -2.82 -1.42 2.48
N GLN A 176 -2.08 -2.24 3.17
CA GLN A 176 -2.58 -3.30 4.03
C GLN A 176 -1.78 -3.33 5.32
N ASN A 177 -2.40 -3.77 6.42
CA ASN A 177 -1.77 -3.81 7.73
C ASN A 177 -1.25 -2.45 8.22
N TRP A 178 -2.10 -1.42 8.13
CA TRP A 178 -1.86 -0.10 8.74
C TRP A 178 -2.86 0.12 9.87
N TYR A 179 -4.13 0.40 9.56
CA TYR A 179 -5.18 0.53 10.58
C TYR A 179 -6.04 -0.73 10.75
N ASN A 180 -5.90 -1.71 9.87
CA ASN A 180 -6.65 -2.97 9.85
C ASN A 180 -8.19 -2.81 9.83
N GLY A 181 -8.68 -1.58 9.60
CA GLY A 181 -10.08 -1.21 9.42
C GLY A 181 -10.48 -1.09 7.96
N ASP A 182 -11.76 -0.83 7.70
CA ASP A 182 -12.24 -0.51 6.35
C ASP A 182 -11.48 0.71 5.80
N TRP A 183 -11.09 0.67 4.54
CA TRP A 183 -10.47 1.79 3.86
C TRP A 183 -11.41 3.01 3.86
N CYS A 184 -10.84 4.21 3.86
CA CYS A 184 -11.58 5.46 3.80
C CYS A 184 -12.54 5.52 2.60
N HIS A 185 -12.13 4.94 1.50
CA HIS A 185 -12.93 4.76 0.30
C HIS A 185 -12.73 3.34 -0.23
N GLU A 186 -13.69 2.81 -0.98
CA GLU A 186 -13.57 1.45 -1.52
C GLU A 186 -12.28 1.22 -2.32
N THR A 187 -11.78 2.26 -3.00
CA THR A 187 -10.67 2.19 -3.95
C THR A 187 -9.37 2.81 -3.47
N TYR A 188 -9.30 3.36 -2.27
CA TYR A 188 -8.06 3.84 -1.65
C TYR A 188 -8.16 3.79 -0.12
N SER A 189 -7.02 3.58 0.55
CA SER A 189 -6.97 3.48 2.01
C SER A 189 -6.96 4.85 2.68
N ARG A 190 -6.10 5.73 2.22
CA ARG A 190 -5.96 7.10 2.73
C ARG A 190 -5.34 8.03 1.68
N ILE A 191 -5.29 9.32 2.03
CA ILE A 191 -4.72 10.37 1.18
C ILE A 191 -3.53 10.98 1.92
N LEU A 192 -2.37 11.01 1.26
CA LEU A 192 -1.18 11.72 1.73
C LEU A 192 -1.06 13.07 1.01
N ARG A 193 -0.43 14.04 1.67
CA ARG A 193 -0.14 15.33 1.06
C ARG A 193 1.16 15.25 0.24
N LEU A 194 1.15 15.85 -0.95
CA LEU A 194 2.34 16.11 -1.75
C LEU A 194 2.69 17.61 -1.67
N LYS A 195 3.78 17.94 -1.01
CA LYS A 195 4.27 19.31 -0.90
C LYS A 195 5.33 19.58 -1.97
N ARG A 196 5.21 20.74 -2.62
CA ARG A 196 6.26 21.27 -3.50
C ARG A 196 7.07 22.28 -2.72
N GLY A 197 8.37 22.06 -2.63
CA GLY A 197 9.31 22.94 -1.97
C GLY A 197 10.11 23.79 -2.93
N LEU A 198 11.10 24.52 -2.40
CA LEU A 198 12.04 25.32 -3.18
C LEU A 198 12.85 24.41 -4.13
N GLY A 199 13.18 24.92 -5.30
CA GLY A 199 13.98 24.20 -6.29
C GLY A 199 13.29 22.96 -6.87
N ASN A 200 11.94 22.94 -6.93
CA ASN A 200 11.14 21.79 -7.38
C ASN A 200 11.31 20.52 -6.54
N SER A 201 11.71 20.63 -5.28
CA SER A 201 11.69 19.47 -4.39
C SER A 201 10.26 18.97 -4.17
N LEU A 202 10.10 17.67 -4.09
CA LEU A 202 8.83 17.00 -3.83
C LEU A 202 8.92 16.20 -2.54
N GLU A 203 7.96 16.42 -1.66
CA GLU A 203 7.88 15.76 -0.37
C GLU A 203 6.49 15.17 -0.16
N ILE A 204 6.42 13.85 -0.01
CA ILE A 204 5.22 13.16 0.45
C ILE A 204 5.24 13.26 1.97
N ILE A 205 4.18 13.81 2.55
CA ILE A 205 4.11 14.06 4.00
C ILE A 205 3.27 12.98 4.67
N ASP A 206 3.88 12.39 5.68
CA ASP A 206 3.22 11.64 6.73
C ASP A 206 3.65 12.30 8.04
N ASN A 207 2.68 12.68 8.89
CA ASN A 207 2.97 13.45 10.10
C ASN A 207 3.56 12.59 11.24
N GLU A 208 3.41 11.28 11.16
CA GLU A 208 3.80 10.35 12.22
C GLU A 208 5.10 9.61 11.90
N HIS A 209 5.31 9.29 10.61
CA HIS A 209 6.40 8.39 10.20
C HIS A 209 7.16 8.93 8.99
N LYS A 210 8.47 8.71 9.04
CA LYS A 210 9.38 9.15 7.98
C LYS A 210 9.20 8.32 6.70
N ILE A 211 8.84 9.00 5.61
CA ILE A 211 8.86 8.43 4.26
C ILE A 211 10.27 8.54 3.68
N LEU A 212 10.86 7.43 3.23
CA LEU A 212 12.13 7.41 2.51
C LEU A 212 11.98 8.00 1.11
N GLY A 213 10.87 7.70 0.45
CA GLY A 213 10.55 8.15 -0.88
C GLY A 213 9.61 7.19 -1.61
N TRP A 214 9.66 7.25 -2.92
CA TRP A 214 8.89 6.33 -3.76
C TRP A 214 9.80 5.61 -4.76
N MET A 215 9.35 4.45 -5.20
CA MET A 215 10.09 3.64 -6.16
C MET A 215 9.21 3.28 -7.34
N ARG A 216 9.82 3.23 -8.51
CA ARG A 216 9.16 2.99 -9.79
C ARG A 216 9.74 1.82 -10.54
N VAL A 217 8.89 0.93 -11.00
CA VAL A 217 9.25 -0.10 -11.96
C VAL A 217 9.38 0.53 -13.34
N ILE A 218 10.54 0.36 -13.98
CA ILE A 218 10.80 0.76 -15.36
C ILE A 218 10.67 -0.49 -16.24
N LEU A 219 9.54 -0.64 -16.91
CA LEU A 219 9.21 -1.76 -17.80
C LEU A 219 9.80 -1.61 -19.19
#